data_d279932b0a4efe7947dcdd093198421a
#
_entry.id   d279932b0a4efe7947dcdd093198421a
#
_cell.length_a   1.000
_cell.length_b   1.000
_cell.length_c   1.000
_cell.angle_alpha   90.00
_cell.angle_beta   90.00
_cell.angle_gamma   90.00
#
_symmetry.space_group_name_H-M   'P 1'
#
loop_
_entity.id
_entity.type
_entity.pdbx_description
1 polymer ?
#
loop_
_entity_poly.entity_id
_entity_poly.type
_entity_poly.pdbx_seq_one_letter_code
_entity_poly.pdbx_strand_id
1 'polypeptide(L)'
;TAYGPSGVRVSVLCPQAVRTAMTAGRDQGVASVDGMLEPEQLAACVVDTMDREDFLILPHPEVLEYMQRKVGDYDRWLRGMARLKSAFTI
;
A
#
# COMPACT_ATOMS: atom_id res chain seq x y z
N THR A 1 2.27 -13.47 -14.83
CA THR A 1 3.37 -12.56 -15.15
C THR A 1 4.11 -12.98 -16.41
N ALA A 2 4.89 -12.06 -17.01
CA ALA A 2 5.62 -12.32 -18.24
C ALA A 2 6.65 -13.44 -18.10
N TYR A 3 7.16 -13.66 -16.91
CA TYR A 3 8.24 -14.65 -16.66
C TYR A 3 7.73 -15.95 -16.05
N GLY A 4 6.43 -16.07 -15.82
CA GLY A 4 5.84 -17.26 -15.20
C GLY A 4 6.20 -18.57 -15.90
N PRO A 5 6.10 -18.67 -17.24
CA PRO A 5 6.43 -19.91 -17.96
C PRO A 5 7.87 -20.37 -17.83
N SER A 6 8.79 -19.42 -17.52
CA SER A 6 10.21 -19.73 -17.31
C SER A 6 10.55 -20.11 -15.88
N GLY A 7 9.56 -20.19 -14.99
CA GLY A 7 9.78 -20.47 -13.58
C GLY A 7 10.15 -19.26 -12.74
N VAL A 8 10.19 -18.06 -13.33
CA VAL A 8 10.43 -16.81 -12.59
C VAL A 8 9.10 -16.22 -12.14
N ARG A 9 9.03 -15.81 -10.88
CA ARG A 9 7.85 -15.17 -10.30
C ARG A 9 8.19 -13.74 -9.88
N VAL A 10 7.26 -12.82 -10.14
CA VAL A 10 7.44 -11.41 -9.82
C VAL A 10 6.25 -10.98 -8.95
N SER A 11 6.53 -10.21 -7.90
CA SER A 11 5.50 -9.63 -7.06
C SER A 11 5.77 -8.14 -6.87
N VAL A 12 4.70 -7.37 -6.63
CA VAL A 12 4.78 -5.93 -6.37
C VAL A 12 4.30 -5.65 -4.96
N LEU A 13 5.14 -4.98 -4.17
CA LEU A 13 4.83 -4.57 -2.81
C LEU A 13 4.23 -3.16 -2.84
N CYS A 14 3.03 -3.01 -2.27
CA CYS A 14 2.29 -1.75 -2.22
C CYS A 14 1.99 -1.38 -0.76
N PRO A 15 2.97 -0.88 0.01
CA PRO A 15 2.74 -0.54 1.41
C PRO A 15 2.15 0.86 1.56
N GLN A 16 1.48 1.09 2.70
CA GLN A 16 1.26 2.41 3.24
C GLN A 16 2.39 2.72 4.22
N ALA A 17 2.10 3.40 5.35
CA ALA A 17 3.13 3.76 6.30
C ALA A 17 3.71 2.55 7.04
N VAL A 18 5.02 2.51 7.15
CA VAL A 18 5.78 1.51 7.91
C VAL A 18 6.69 2.24 8.89
N ARG A 19 6.74 1.76 10.12
CA ARG A 19 7.57 2.40 11.16
C ARG A 19 9.04 2.11 10.91
N THR A 20 9.78 3.15 10.54
CA THR A 20 11.22 3.11 10.28
C THR A 20 11.85 4.41 10.76
N ALA A 21 13.17 4.50 10.69
CA ALA A 21 13.87 5.76 11.01
C ALA A 21 13.41 6.91 10.10
N MET A 22 13.08 6.61 8.84
CA MET A 22 12.61 7.62 7.89
C MET A 22 11.26 8.21 8.29
N THR A 23 10.39 7.42 8.94
CA THR A 23 9.04 7.83 9.33
C THR A 23 8.97 8.29 10.79
N ALA A 24 10.07 8.31 11.51
CA ALA A 24 10.09 8.74 12.91
C ALA A 24 9.54 10.17 13.03
N GLY A 25 8.55 10.35 13.92
CA GLY A 25 7.90 11.64 14.13
C GLY A 25 6.87 12.04 13.08
N ARG A 26 6.56 11.16 12.14
CA ARG A 26 5.59 11.44 11.05
C ARG A 26 4.34 10.56 11.14
N ASP A 27 3.89 10.27 12.36
CA ASP A 27 2.76 9.35 12.57
C ASP A 27 1.42 9.92 12.12
N GLN A 28 1.33 11.23 11.83
CA GLN A 28 0.09 11.91 11.48
C GLN A 28 0.02 12.37 10.02
N GLY A 29 0.88 11.86 9.16
CA GLY A 29 0.84 12.18 7.74
C GLY A 29 -0.27 11.42 7.01
N VAL A 30 -0.50 11.80 5.74
CA VAL A 30 -1.51 11.15 4.89
C VAL A 30 -1.27 9.64 4.78
N ALA A 31 -0.01 9.23 4.68
CA ALA A 31 0.34 7.82 4.54
C ALA A 31 -0.02 6.98 5.77
N SER A 32 -0.23 7.60 6.93
CA SER A 32 -0.54 6.88 8.17
C SER A 32 -2.04 6.78 8.47
N VAL A 33 -2.91 7.19 7.53
CA VAL A 33 -4.37 7.13 7.71
C VAL A 33 -4.86 5.73 8.10
N ASP A 34 -4.29 4.70 7.50
CA ASP A 34 -4.68 3.31 7.74
C ASP A 34 -3.85 2.63 8.83
N GLY A 35 -3.12 3.42 9.62
CA GLY A 35 -2.23 2.90 10.64
C GLY A 35 -0.82 2.64 10.10
N MET A 36 0.13 2.58 11.03
CA MET A 36 1.53 2.37 10.70
C MET A 36 1.94 0.94 11.07
N LEU A 37 2.44 0.18 10.09
CA LEU A 37 2.89 -1.18 10.31
C LEU A 37 4.30 -1.21 10.90
N GLU A 38 4.58 -2.21 11.71
CA GLU A 38 5.95 -2.51 12.12
C GLU A 38 6.67 -3.25 11.00
N PRO A 39 8.01 -3.10 10.87
CA PRO A 39 8.76 -3.77 9.82
C PRO A 39 8.62 -5.29 9.81
N GLU A 40 8.48 -5.90 10.98
CA GLU A 40 8.32 -7.36 11.12
C GLU A 40 6.99 -7.83 10.52
N GLN A 41 5.93 -7.05 10.70
CA GLN A 41 4.62 -7.35 10.12
C GLN A 41 4.66 -7.26 8.60
N LEU A 42 5.35 -6.23 8.08
CA LEU A 42 5.53 -6.06 6.64
C LEU A 42 6.29 -7.25 6.05
N ALA A 43 7.41 -7.62 6.65
CA ALA A 43 8.24 -8.73 6.19
C ALA A 43 7.47 -10.05 6.19
N ALA A 44 6.69 -10.32 7.24
CA ALA A 44 5.88 -11.53 7.31
C ALA A 44 4.84 -11.58 6.20
N CYS A 45 4.20 -10.45 5.90
CA CYS A 45 3.23 -10.35 4.82
C CYS A 45 3.88 -10.62 3.46
N VAL A 46 5.08 -10.09 3.23
CA VAL A 46 5.81 -10.30 1.97
C VAL A 46 6.12 -11.78 1.77
N VAL A 47 6.69 -12.42 2.78
CA VAL A 47 7.06 -13.85 2.69
C VAL A 47 5.83 -14.72 2.44
N ASP A 48 4.77 -14.51 3.19
CA ASP A 48 3.53 -15.28 3.07
C ASP A 48 2.89 -15.11 1.68
N THR A 49 2.86 -13.88 1.18
CA THR A 49 2.25 -13.58 -0.12
C THR A 49 3.10 -14.16 -1.26
N MET A 50 4.42 -14.10 -1.16
CA MET A 50 5.31 -14.70 -2.13
C MET A 50 5.19 -16.22 -2.17
N ASP A 51 4.96 -16.86 -1.03
CA ASP A 51 4.73 -18.31 -0.97
C ASP A 51 3.47 -18.71 -1.73
N ARG A 52 2.46 -17.84 -1.78
CA ARG A 52 1.25 -18.07 -2.59
C ARG A 52 1.42 -17.68 -4.05
N GLU A 53 2.55 -17.08 -4.41
CA GLU A 53 2.85 -16.58 -5.76
C GLU A 53 1.86 -15.51 -6.24
N ASP A 54 1.27 -14.76 -5.33
CA ASP A 54 0.41 -13.64 -5.67
C ASP A 54 1.22 -12.46 -6.23
N PHE A 55 0.69 -11.79 -7.23
CA PHE A 55 1.38 -10.64 -7.83
C PHE A 55 1.39 -9.44 -6.90
N LEU A 56 0.23 -9.07 -6.34
CA LEU A 56 0.12 -7.91 -5.46
C LEU A 56 0.35 -8.32 -4.01
N ILE A 57 1.28 -7.62 -3.35
CA ILE A 57 1.54 -7.77 -1.92
C ILE A 57 0.95 -6.55 -1.22
N LEU A 58 -0.13 -6.75 -0.49
CA LEU A 58 -0.93 -5.69 0.13
C LEU A 58 -0.92 -5.82 1.64
N PRO A 59 0.13 -5.32 2.32
CA PRO A 59 0.19 -5.38 3.79
C PRO A 59 -0.89 -4.52 4.46
N HIS A 60 -1.35 -3.47 3.75
CA HIS A 60 -2.51 -2.68 4.16
C HIS A 60 -3.67 -3.06 3.24
N PRO A 61 -4.65 -3.87 3.72
CA PRO A 61 -5.73 -4.37 2.82
C PRO A 61 -6.56 -3.25 2.20
N GLU A 62 -6.59 -2.08 2.80
CA GLU A 62 -7.33 -0.91 2.30
C GLU A 62 -6.83 -0.43 0.93
N VAL A 63 -5.57 -0.75 0.58
CA VAL A 63 -4.98 -0.31 -0.70
C VAL A 63 -5.76 -0.84 -1.89
N LEU A 64 -6.22 -2.10 -1.84
CA LEU A 64 -7.00 -2.67 -2.93
C LEU A 64 -8.30 -1.89 -3.16
N GLU A 65 -8.98 -1.52 -2.08
CA GLU A 65 -10.20 -0.72 -2.14
C GLU A 65 -9.92 0.65 -2.75
N TYR A 66 -8.82 1.28 -2.37
CA TYR A 66 -8.41 2.58 -2.93
C TYR A 66 -8.14 2.49 -4.44
N MET A 67 -7.47 1.43 -4.88
CA MET A 67 -7.25 1.19 -6.30
C MET A 67 -8.56 1.05 -7.06
N GLN A 68 -9.51 0.31 -6.51
CA GLN A 68 -10.82 0.11 -7.13
C GLN A 68 -11.62 1.41 -7.22
N ARG A 69 -11.58 2.24 -6.18
CA ARG A 69 -12.25 3.55 -6.18
C ARG A 69 -11.66 4.48 -7.23
N LYS A 70 -10.33 4.48 -7.34
CA LYS A 70 -9.64 5.34 -8.31
C LYS A 70 -10.05 5.02 -9.73
N VAL A 71 -10.09 3.74 -10.08
CA VAL A 71 -10.43 3.30 -11.43
C VAL A 71 -11.93 3.44 -11.70
N GLY A 72 -12.77 3.23 -10.68
CA GLY A 72 -14.21 3.26 -10.83
C GLY A 72 -14.79 4.63 -11.15
N ASP A 73 -14.25 5.69 -10.54
CA ASP A 73 -14.66 7.08 -10.80
C ASP A 73 -13.46 7.99 -10.48
N TYR A 74 -12.68 8.26 -11.49
CA TYR A 74 -11.42 8.97 -11.33
C TYR A 74 -11.61 10.40 -10.80
N ASP A 75 -12.63 11.11 -11.32
CA ASP A 75 -12.89 12.48 -10.89
C ASP A 75 -13.32 12.54 -9.41
N ARG A 76 -14.15 11.61 -8.99
CA ARG A 76 -14.53 11.50 -7.57
C ARG A 76 -13.33 11.22 -6.69
N TRP A 77 -12.44 10.34 -7.14
CA TRP A 77 -11.21 10.03 -6.42
C TRP A 77 -10.33 11.27 -6.27
N LEU A 78 -10.16 12.06 -7.33
CA LEU A 78 -9.37 13.30 -7.29
C LEU A 78 -9.95 14.30 -6.29
N ARG A 79 -11.28 14.47 -6.26
CA ARG A 79 -11.93 15.35 -5.29
C ARG A 79 -11.71 14.87 -3.85
N GLY A 80 -11.78 13.56 -3.63
CA GLY A 80 -11.52 12.96 -2.33
C GLY A 80 -10.09 13.18 -1.86
N MET A 81 -9.12 13.03 -2.76
CA MET A 81 -7.71 13.26 -2.44
C MET A 81 -7.43 14.73 -2.11
N ALA A 82 -8.08 15.66 -2.81
CA ALA A 82 -7.95 17.08 -2.51
C ALA A 82 -8.45 17.41 -1.09
N ARG A 83 -9.59 16.83 -0.69
CA ARG A 83 -10.12 17.00 0.67
C ARG A 83 -9.19 16.40 1.72
N LEU A 84 -8.66 15.22 1.45
CA LEU A 84 -7.74 14.54 2.35
C LEU A 84 -6.47 15.36 2.57
N LYS A 85 -5.89 15.91 1.50
CA LYS A 85 -4.71 16.76 1.58
C LYS A 85 -4.97 17.98 2.45
N SER A 86 -6.12 18.64 2.26
CA SER A 86 -6.49 19.81 3.07
C SER A 86 -6.59 19.48 4.55
N ALA A 87 -7.10 18.28 4.89
CA ALA A 87 -7.24 17.86 6.28
C ALA A 87 -5.90 17.62 6.98
N PHE A 88 -4.86 17.28 6.23
CA PHE A 88 -3.55 16.94 6.82
C PHE A 88 -2.51 18.03 6.71
N THR A 89 -2.79 19.18 6.16
CA THR A 89 -1.92 20.37 6.15
C THR A 89 -0.45 20.05 5.84
N ILE A 90 -0.19 19.42 4.75
CA ILE A 90 1.18 19.04 4.40
C ILE A 90 1.88 20.12 3.59
#